data_03572a2a43251bb5ae979454d14da2b3
#
_entry.id   03572a2a43251bb5ae979454d14da2b3
#
_cell.length_a   1.000
_cell.length_b   1.000
_cell.length_c   1.000
_cell.angle_alpha   90.00
_cell.angle_beta   90.00
_cell.angle_gamma   90.00
#
_symmetry.space_group_name_H-M   'P 1'
#
loop_
_entity.id
_entity.type
_entity.pdbx_description
1 polymer ?
#
loop_
_entity_poly.entity_id
_entity_poly.type
_entity_poly.pdbx_seq_one_letter_code
_entity_poly.pdbx_strand_id
1 'polypeptide(L)'
;MAGGGVGAKVTPHDISIIVGAIGVIGALAISMFALPMMVEFGEVSSTQQVRSISVGILGSNDDIVIHASPVCENNSTCTINNIKVMDEDGTELTKVSEFEFAEDGSFTSSIEADESGNLMVEINGQGTWELEVTAQRQIPIQFLPTIASLLLLVWGVWRKFQEGPEDSDIAEIVETA
;
A
#
# COMPACT_ATOMS: atom_id res chain seq x y z
N MET A 1 5.48 16.97 49.67
CA MET A 1 6.73 16.41 49.15
C MET A 1 6.41 15.83 47.77
N ALA A 2 6.81 16.54 46.70
CA ALA A 2 6.59 16.10 45.35
C ALA A 2 7.78 15.18 44.97
N GLY A 3 7.51 13.88 44.89
CA GLY A 3 8.47 12.91 44.39
C GLY A 3 8.66 13.12 42.89
N GLY A 4 9.76 13.78 42.50
CA GLY A 4 10.18 13.87 41.15
C GLY A 4 10.67 12.49 40.70
N GLY A 5 9.82 11.73 40.02
CA GLY A 5 10.24 10.51 39.35
C GLY A 5 11.33 10.86 38.34
N VAL A 6 12.51 10.28 38.50
CA VAL A 6 13.56 10.35 37.51
C VAL A 6 13.07 9.59 36.29
N GLY A 7 12.61 10.31 35.27
CA GLY A 7 12.18 9.69 34.01
C GLY A 7 13.34 8.89 33.44
N ALA A 8 13.09 7.64 33.07
CA ALA A 8 14.06 6.77 32.43
C ALA A 8 14.69 7.51 31.23
N LYS A 9 16.02 7.52 31.14
CA LYS A 9 16.74 8.23 30.10
C LYS A 9 16.53 7.50 28.78
N VAL A 10 15.77 8.11 27.86
CA VAL A 10 15.52 7.54 26.53
C VAL A 10 16.84 7.51 25.76
N THR A 11 17.25 6.35 25.32
CA THR A 11 18.48 6.17 24.57
C THR A 11 18.22 6.25 23.05
N PRO A 12 19.23 6.56 22.23
CA PRO A 12 19.05 6.65 20.77
C PRO A 12 18.52 5.36 20.14
N HIS A 13 18.90 4.21 20.69
CA HIS A 13 18.43 2.91 20.19
C HIS A 13 16.97 2.64 20.55
N ASP A 14 16.46 3.12 21.69
CA ASP A 14 15.03 3.04 22.02
C ASP A 14 14.19 3.84 21.02
N ILE A 15 14.67 5.03 20.64
CA ILE A 15 14.02 5.85 19.60
C ILE A 15 14.02 5.09 18.27
N SER A 16 15.12 4.48 17.88
CA SER A 16 15.24 3.71 16.63
C SER A 16 14.30 2.51 16.58
N ILE A 17 14.12 1.81 17.71
CA ILE A 17 13.16 0.70 17.82
C ILE A 17 11.72 1.22 17.62
N ILE A 18 11.37 2.31 18.29
CA ILE A 18 10.02 2.89 18.19
C ILE A 18 9.73 3.38 16.76
N VAL A 19 10.65 4.16 16.18
CA VAL A 19 10.50 4.70 14.82
C VAL A 19 10.47 3.56 13.79
N GLY A 20 11.33 2.56 13.93
CA GLY A 20 11.36 1.40 13.07
C GLY A 20 10.06 0.58 13.17
N ALA A 21 9.54 0.35 14.37
CA ALA A 21 8.30 -0.37 14.58
C ALA A 21 7.09 0.37 13.97
N ILE A 22 6.98 1.69 14.19
CA ILE A 22 5.92 2.53 13.59
C ILE A 22 6.00 2.48 12.07
N GLY A 23 7.22 2.56 11.50
CA GLY A 23 7.43 2.51 10.06
C GLY A 23 7.01 1.16 9.45
N VAL A 24 7.33 0.05 10.11
CA VAL A 24 6.91 -1.30 9.65
C VAL A 24 5.39 -1.44 9.72
N ILE A 25 4.76 -1.01 10.83
CA ILE A 25 3.30 -1.05 10.96
C ILE A 25 2.63 -0.18 9.89
N GLY A 26 3.16 1.02 9.63
CA GLY A 26 2.67 1.90 8.58
C GLY A 26 2.78 1.27 7.18
N ALA A 27 3.90 0.61 6.88
CA ALA A 27 4.09 -0.09 5.62
C ALA A 27 3.11 -1.26 5.45
N LEU A 28 2.85 -2.04 6.52
CA LEU A 28 1.85 -3.10 6.51
C LEU A 28 0.43 -2.54 6.30
N ALA A 29 0.09 -1.43 6.96
CA ALA A 29 -1.20 -0.78 6.75
C ALA A 29 -1.37 -0.34 5.29
N ILE A 30 -0.36 0.27 4.68
CA ILE A 30 -0.39 0.68 3.27
C ILE A 30 -0.56 -0.55 2.35
N SER A 31 0.11 -1.68 2.64
CA SER A 31 -0.02 -2.89 1.82
C SER A 31 -1.43 -3.47 1.84
N MET A 32 -2.19 -3.27 2.90
CA MET A 32 -3.60 -3.72 2.97
C MET A 32 -4.52 -2.95 2.01
N PHE A 33 -4.15 -1.73 1.59
CA PHE A 33 -4.91 -0.98 0.59
C PHE A 33 -4.67 -1.45 -0.85
N ALA A 34 -3.73 -2.35 -1.08
CA ALA A 34 -3.47 -2.97 -2.39
C ALA A 34 -4.30 -4.24 -2.64
N LEU A 35 -5.25 -4.55 -1.76
CA LEU A 35 -6.11 -5.72 -1.92
C LEU A 35 -7.08 -5.54 -3.10
N PRO A 36 -7.40 -6.65 -3.82
CA PRO A 36 -8.43 -6.64 -4.85
C PRO A 36 -9.77 -6.17 -4.27
N MET A 37 -10.53 -5.47 -5.08
CA MET A 37 -11.84 -4.94 -4.70
C MET A 37 -12.94 -5.61 -5.51
N MET A 38 -14.08 -5.86 -4.87
CA MET A 38 -15.28 -6.32 -5.55
C MET A 38 -16.04 -5.12 -6.10
N VAL A 39 -16.33 -5.14 -7.39
CA VAL A 39 -17.10 -4.10 -8.07
C VAL A 39 -18.31 -4.75 -8.73
N GLU A 40 -19.49 -4.26 -8.38
CA GLU A 40 -20.75 -4.69 -8.95
C GLU A 40 -21.26 -3.60 -9.91
N PHE A 41 -21.34 -3.93 -11.19
CA PHE A 41 -21.94 -3.08 -12.20
C PHE A 41 -23.42 -3.43 -12.31
N GLY A 42 -24.24 -2.42 -12.62
CA GLY A 42 -25.69 -2.62 -12.82
C GLY A 42 -26.03 -3.55 -13.98
N GLU A 43 -27.31 -3.93 -14.09
CA GLU A 43 -27.83 -4.81 -15.17
C GLU A 43 -27.61 -4.23 -16.57
N VAL A 44 -27.58 -2.90 -16.69
CA VAL A 44 -27.23 -2.19 -17.92
C VAL A 44 -25.80 -1.70 -17.77
N SER A 45 -24.99 -1.81 -18.81
CA SER A 45 -23.60 -1.32 -18.82
C SER A 45 -23.48 0.01 -18.09
N SER A 46 -22.79 -0.01 -16.98
CA SER A 46 -22.59 1.15 -16.12
C SER A 46 -21.10 1.48 -16.00
N THR A 47 -20.79 2.76 -15.88
CA THR A 47 -19.43 3.22 -15.66
C THR A 47 -19.22 3.50 -14.18
N GLN A 48 -18.15 2.99 -13.62
CA GLN A 48 -17.75 3.27 -12.23
C GLN A 48 -16.30 3.71 -12.18
N GLN A 49 -16.05 4.74 -11.40
CA GLN A 49 -14.70 5.11 -11.02
C GLN A 49 -14.21 4.07 -9.99
N VAL A 50 -13.21 3.30 -10.39
CA VAL A 50 -12.72 2.17 -9.59
C VAL A 50 -11.64 2.63 -8.63
N ARG A 51 -10.68 3.41 -9.09
CA ARG A 51 -9.53 3.80 -8.27
C ARG A 51 -8.86 5.09 -8.75
N SER A 52 -8.28 5.83 -7.78
CA SER A 52 -7.29 6.86 -8.04
C SER A 52 -5.89 6.31 -7.75
N ILE A 53 -4.95 6.50 -8.67
CA ILE A 53 -3.58 5.97 -8.59
C ILE A 53 -2.61 7.12 -8.85
N SER A 54 -1.60 7.25 -7.98
CA SER A 54 -0.47 8.14 -8.22
C SER A 54 0.60 7.44 -9.05
N VAL A 55 0.98 8.03 -10.18
CA VAL A 55 1.98 7.53 -11.11
C VAL A 55 3.08 8.56 -11.36
N GLY A 56 4.19 8.13 -11.95
CA GLY A 56 5.27 9.02 -12.37
C GLY A 56 6.03 9.67 -11.21
N ILE A 57 6.08 9.04 -10.04
CA ILE A 57 6.84 9.56 -8.89
C ILE A 57 8.33 9.59 -9.24
N LEU A 58 8.95 10.77 -9.05
CA LEU A 58 10.34 11.06 -9.41
C LEU A 58 10.65 10.92 -10.91
N GLY A 59 9.65 11.12 -11.78
CA GLY A 59 9.84 11.05 -13.23
C GLY A 59 10.00 9.63 -13.77
N SER A 60 9.53 8.61 -13.03
CA SER A 60 9.46 7.23 -13.53
C SER A 60 8.29 7.06 -14.51
N ASN A 61 8.48 6.23 -15.53
CA ASN A 61 7.39 5.76 -16.38
C ASN A 61 6.75 4.57 -15.66
N ASP A 62 5.66 4.81 -14.97
CA ASP A 62 4.94 3.75 -14.26
C ASP A 62 3.82 3.21 -15.16
N ASP A 63 3.55 1.91 -15.10
CA ASP A 63 2.43 1.30 -15.78
C ASP A 63 1.25 1.11 -14.83
N ILE A 64 0.05 1.35 -15.31
CA ILE A 64 -1.19 0.99 -14.61
C ILE A 64 -1.55 -0.43 -15.03
N VAL A 65 -1.45 -1.36 -14.10
CA VAL A 65 -1.82 -2.76 -14.34
C VAL A 65 -3.18 -3.01 -13.72
N ILE A 66 -4.10 -3.51 -14.54
CA ILE A 66 -5.46 -3.84 -14.16
C ILE A 66 -5.64 -5.35 -14.37
N HIS A 67 -5.86 -6.06 -13.27
CA HIS A 67 -6.26 -7.45 -13.32
C HIS A 67 -7.74 -7.54 -12.95
N ALA A 68 -8.53 -8.22 -13.79
CA ALA A 68 -9.96 -8.35 -13.61
C ALA A 68 -10.38 -9.82 -13.71
N SER A 69 -11.10 -10.31 -12.71
CA SER A 69 -11.65 -11.65 -12.67
C SER A 69 -13.18 -11.60 -12.52
N PRO A 70 -13.95 -12.28 -13.38
CA PRO A 70 -15.39 -12.30 -13.28
C PRO A 70 -15.86 -13.14 -12.08
N VAL A 71 -16.79 -12.61 -11.30
CA VAL A 71 -17.45 -13.32 -10.18
C VAL A 71 -18.93 -13.47 -10.51
N CYS A 72 -19.22 -14.10 -11.63
CA CYS A 72 -20.58 -14.26 -12.11
C CYS A 72 -21.19 -15.57 -11.65
N GLU A 73 -22.34 -15.50 -10.99
CA GLU A 73 -23.17 -16.67 -10.71
C GLU A 73 -23.83 -17.18 -12.01
N ASN A 74 -24.15 -18.47 -12.05
CA ASN A 74 -24.80 -19.14 -13.16
C ASN A 74 -26.03 -18.35 -13.67
N ASN A 75 -25.97 -17.79 -14.87
CA ASN A 75 -26.93 -17.01 -15.64
C ASN A 75 -26.73 -15.48 -15.65
N SER A 76 -25.75 -14.92 -14.96
CA SER A 76 -25.41 -13.51 -15.14
C SER A 76 -24.32 -13.33 -16.18
N THR A 77 -24.47 -12.32 -17.04
CA THR A 77 -23.48 -11.95 -18.05
C THR A 77 -22.49 -10.99 -17.40
N CYS A 78 -21.22 -11.36 -17.38
CA CYS A 78 -20.14 -10.44 -17.00
C CYS A 78 -19.46 -9.95 -18.27
N THR A 79 -19.43 -8.64 -18.45
CA THR A 79 -18.72 -8.01 -19.58
C THR A 79 -17.98 -6.78 -19.10
N ILE A 80 -16.79 -6.56 -19.65
CA ILE A 80 -16.11 -5.27 -19.57
C ILE A 80 -16.04 -4.70 -20.97
N ASN A 81 -16.55 -3.48 -21.13
CA ASN A 81 -16.67 -2.83 -22.42
C ASN A 81 -15.46 -1.94 -22.71
N ASN A 82 -15.02 -1.19 -21.72
CA ASN A 82 -13.83 -0.36 -21.84
C ASN A 82 -13.29 0.04 -20.46
N ILE A 83 -12.01 0.40 -20.46
CA ILE A 83 -11.29 1.01 -19.35
C ILE A 83 -10.80 2.37 -19.83
N LYS A 84 -11.01 3.40 -19.03
CA LYS A 84 -10.53 4.76 -19.26
C LYS A 84 -9.60 5.18 -18.15
N VAL A 85 -8.52 5.82 -18.54
CA VAL A 85 -7.62 6.51 -17.63
C VAL A 85 -7.79 8.00 -17.86
N MET A 86 -8.05 8.73 -16.78
CA MET A 86 -8.30 10.17 -16.80
C MET A 86 -7.34 10.86 -15.84
N ASP A 87 -7.08 12.13 -16.09
CA ASP A 87 -6.36 13.01 -15.17
C ASP A 87 -7.28 13.49 -14.01
N GLU A 88 -6.72 14.30 -13.11
CA GLU A 88 -7.44 14.89 -11.98
C GLU A 88 -8.58 15.82 -12.42
N ASP A 89 -8.49 16.40 -13.61
CA ASP A 89 -9.49 17.31 -14.19
C ASP A 89 -10.61 16.54 -14.91
N GLY A 90 -10.50 15.21 -15.02
CA GLY A 90 -11.46 14.34 -15.69
C GLY A 90 -11.28 14.28 -17.22
N THR A 91 -10.12 14.69 -17.72
CA THR A 91 -9.78 14.56 -19.15
C THR A 91 -9.36 13.13 -19.45
N GLU A 92 -9.96 12.51 -20.48
CA GLU A 92 -9.60 11.16 -20.91
C GLU A 92 -8.21 11.17 -21.55
N LEU A 93 -7.24 10.49 -20.91
CA LEU A 93 -5.88 10.33 -21.42
C LEU A 93 -5.78 9.11 -22.34
N THR A 94 -6.31 7.99 -21.88
CA THR A 94 -6.24 6.72 -22.61
C THR A 94 -7.50 5.92 -22.41
N LYS A 95 -7.91 5.18 -23.48
CA LYS A 95 -9.05 4.26 -23.47
C LYS A 95 -8.66 2.93 -24.07
N VAL A 96 -8.91 1.85 -23.33
CA VAL A 96 -8.73 0.48 -23.78
C VAL A 96 -10.11 -0.17 -23.95
N SER A 97 -10.36 -0.81 -25.09
CA SER A 97 -11.62 -1.50 -25.41
C SER A 97 -11.40 -2.90 -25.98
N GLU A 98 -10.17 -3.32 -26.16
CA GLU A 98 -9.82 -4.65 -26.62
C GLU A 98 -9.10 -5.37 -25.50
N PHE A 99 -9.61 -6.53 -25.10
CA PHE A 99 -9.08 -7.31 -23.98
C PHE A 99 -8.83 -8.75 -24.43
N GLU A 100 -7.68 -9.30 -24.04
CA GLU A 100 -7.39 -10.71 -24.20
C GLU A 100 -7.83 -11.45 -22.95
N PHE A 101 -8.92 -12.21 -23.05
CA PHE A 101 -9.47 -12.99 -21.94
C PHE A 101 -8.80 -14.35 -21.85
N ALA A 102 -8.44 -14.75 -20.64
CA ALA A 102 -8.00 -16.09 -20.31
C ALA A 102 -9.17 -17.09 -20.35
N GLU A 103 -8.86 -18.39 -20.22
CA GLU A 103 -9.89 -19.45 -20.24
C GLU A 103 -10.92 -19.34 -19.10
N ASP A 104 -10.55 -18.75 -17.99
CA ASP A 104 -11.40 -18.49 -16.82
C ASP A 104 -12.19 -17.17 -16.93
N GLY A 105 -12.04 -16.46 -18.05
CA GLY A 105 -12.67 -15.17 -18.29
C GLY A 105 -11.97 -13.98 -17.63
N SER A 106 -10.87 -14.20 -16.92
CA SER A 106 -10.04 -13.11 -16.40
C SER A 106 -9.22 -12.44 -17.51
N PHE A 107 -8.78 -11.21 -17.27
CA PHE A 107 -7.82 -10.53 -18.14
C PHE A 107 -6.88 -9.66 -17.34
N THR A 108 -5.74 -9.34 -17.96
CA THR A 108 -4.79 -8.36 -17.43
C THR A 108 -4.50 -7.35 -18.52
N SER A 109 -4.64 -6.07 -18.20
CA SER A 109 -4.33 -4.95 -19.08
C SER A 109 -3.24 -4.10 -18.44
N SER A 110 -2.21 -3.74 -19.21
CA SER A 110 -1.17 -2.80 -18.80
C SER A 110 -1.31 -1.54 -19.65
N ILE A 111 -1.39 -0.40 -19.00
CA ILE A 111 -1.55 0.91 -19.62
C ILE A 111 -0.37 1.77 -19.17
N GLU A 112 0.46 2.19 -20.13
CA GLU A 112 1.56 3.11 -19.85
C GLU A 112 0.99 4.48 -19.44
N ALA A 113 1.48 5.02 -18.32
CA ALA A 113 1.10 6.33 -17.85
C ALA A 113 2.04 7.38 -18.45
N ASP A 114 1.57 8.06 -19.49
CA ASP A 114 2.33 9.13 -20.18
C ASP A 114 2.52 10.39 -19.32
N GLU A 115 1.71 10.54 -18.27
CA GLU A 115 1.71 11.68 -17.37
C GLU A 115 1.99 11.26 -15.93
N SER A 116 2.63 12.17 -15.18
CA SER A 116 2.85 12.01 -13.74
C SER A 116 1.76 12.74 -12.95
N GLY A 117 1.31 12.14 -11.86
CA GLY A 117 0.27 12.72 -11.01
C GLY A 117 -0.71 11.67 -10.50
N ASN A 118 -1.88 12.13 -10.08
CA ASN A 118 -2.96 11.23 -9.68
C ASN A 118 -3.87 10.99 -10.88
N LEU A 119 -3.93 9.77 -11.34
CA LEU A 119 -4.80 9.35 -12.41
C LEU A 119 -6.02 8.62 -11.85
N MET A 120 -7.15 8.79 -12.51
CA MET A 120 -8.40 8.10 -12.18
C MET A 120 -8.66 7.00 -13.19
N VAL A 121 -8.98 5.81 -12.69
CA VAL A 121 -9.36 4.66 -13.54
C VAL A 121 -10.86 4.47 -13.47
N GLU A 122 -11.51 4.59 -14.60
CA GLU A 122 -12.93 4.27 -14.79
C GLU A 122 -13.09 3.00 -15.61
N ILE A 123 -14.00 2.14 -15.19
CA ILE A 123 -14.33 0.92 -15.92
C ILE A 123 -15.82 0.92 -16.26
N ASN A 124 -16.13 0.60 -17.50
CA ASN A 124 -17.49 0.40 -17.96
C ASN A 124 -17.71 -1.10 -18.19
N GLY A 125 -18.71 -1.65 -17.53
CA GLY A 125 -18.96 -3.09 -17.57
C GLY A 125 -20.37 -3.45 -17.12
N GLN A 126 -20.58 -4.77 -16.98
CA GLN A 126 -21.78 -5.39 -16.45
C GLN A 126 -21.43 -6.61 -15.62
N GLY A 127 -22.21 -6.87 -14.58
CA GLY A 127 -22.00 -8.00 -13.67
C GLY A 127 -21.03 -7.67 -12.54
N THR A 128 -20.61 -8.69 -11.80
CA THR A 128 -19.72 -8.55 -10.64
C THR A 128 -18.31 -8.97 -11.01
N TRP A 129 -17.35 -8.14 -10.65
CA TRP A 129 -15.94 -8.34 -10.96
C TRP A 129 -15.08 -8.13 -9.73
N GLU A 130 -14.08 -8.98 -9.58
CA GLU A 130 -12.97 -8.74 -8.68
C GLU A 130 -11.88 -8.00 -9.46
N LEU A 131 -11.57 -6.77 -9.01
CA LEU A 131 -10.67 -5.86 -9.71
C LEU A 131 -9.47 -5.55 -8.83
N GLU A 132 -8.28 -5.76 -9.37
CA GLU A 132 -7.03 -5.31 -8.80
C GLU A 132 -6.42 -4.27 -9.75
N VAL A 133 -6.29 -3.03 -9.26
CA VAL A 133 -5.73 -1.92 -10.02
C VAL A 133 -4.50 -1.42 -9.28
N THR A 134 -3.33 -1.60 -9.88
CA THR A 134 -2.03 -1.30 -9.26
C THR A 134 -1.16 -0.47 -10.19
N ALA A 135 -0.25 0.33 -9.61
CA ALA A 135 0.82 0.96 -10.37
C ALA A 135 2.07 0.09 -10.30
N GLN A 136 2.49 -0.43 -11.45
CA GLN A 136 3.76 -1.12 -11.57
C GLN A 136 4.86 -0.07 -11.75
N ARG A 137 5.63 0.15 -10.69
CA ARG A 137 6.63 1.20 -10.64
C ARG A 137 7.97 0.70 -11.16
N GLN A 138 8.59 1.45 -12.06
CA GLN A 138 9.97 1.18 -12.50
C GLN A 138 10.97 1.32 -11.34
N ILE A 139 10.76 2.31 -10.47
CA ILE A 139 11.60 2.49 -9.28
C ILE A 139 10.82 1.98 -8.08
N PRO A 140 11.31 0.95 -7.36
CA PRO A 140 10.60 0.36 -6.23
C PRO A 140 10.68 1.24 -4.97
N ILE A 141 10.37 2.54 -5.12
CA ILE A 141 10.42 3.55 -4.05
C ILE A 141 9.50 3.16 -2.89
N GLN A 142 8.42 2.46 -3.16
CA GLN A 142 7.47 1.99 -2.17
C GLN A 142 8.10 1.08 -1.10
N PHE A 143 9.19 0.39 -1.43
CA PHE A 143 9.89 -0.48 -0.48
C PHE A 143 10.97 0.24 0.33
N LEU A 144 11.43 1.41 -0.10
CA LEU A 144 12.50 2.16 0.58
C LEU A 144 12.14 2.51 2.04
N PRO A 145 10.95 3.05 2.35
CA PRO A 145 10.56 3.35 3.73
C PRO A 145 10.50 2.08 4.59
N THR A 146 10.02 0.98 4.01
CA THR A 146 9.91 -0.32 4.71
C THR A 146 11.29 -0.88 5.03
N ILE A 147 12.20 -0.88 4.06
CA ILE A 147 13.57 -1.35 4.24
C ILE A 147 14.30 -0.48 5.28
N ALA A 148 14.20 0.85 5.18
CA ALA A 148 14.80 1.76 6.13
C ALA A 148 14.26 1.56 7.56
N SER A 149 12.95 1.38 7.70
CA SER A 149 12.31 1.12 8.99
C SER A 149 12.74 -0.20 9.60
N LEU A 150 12.86 -1.24 8.77
CA LEU A 150 13.34 -2.55 9.21
C LEU A 150 14.81 -2.50 9.67
N LEU A 151 15.65 -1.79 8.92
CA LEU A 151 17.07 -1.60 9.28
C LEU A 151 17.22 -0.84 10.61
N LEU A 152 16.42 0.23 10.80
CA LEU A 152 16.39 0.97 12.07
C LEU A 152 15.96 0.10 13.24
N LEU A 153 14.94 -0.73 13.05
CA LEU A 153 14.44 -1.64 14.07
C LEU A 153 15.49 -2.69 14.42
N VAL A 154 16.07 -3.36 13.44
CA VAL A 154 17.12 -4.38 13.64
C VAL A 154 18.34 -3.78 14.32
N TRP A 155 18.80 -2.60 13.86
CA TRP A 155 19.93 -1.91 14.46
C TRP A 155 19.65 -1.53 15.92
N GLY A 156 18.47 -0.97 16.20
CA GLY A 156 18.09 -0.59 17.57
C GLY A 156 18.03 -1.79 18.52
N VAL A 157 17.41 -2.90 18.08
CA VAL A 157 17.34 -4.14 18.86
C VAL A 157 18.74 -4.73 19.08
N TRP A 158 19.56 -4.81 18.03
CA TRP A 158 20.94 -5.32 18.13
C TRP A 158 21.77 -4.50 19.11
N ARG A 159 21.66 -3.18 19.04
CA ARG A 159 22.39 -2.28 19.94
C ARG A 159 21.95 -2.46 21.40
N LYS A 160 20.65 -2.61 21.62
CA LYS A 160 20.10 -2.87 22.95
C LYS A 160 20.61 -4.18 23.56
N PHE A 161 20.76 -5.23 22.75
CA PHE A 161 21.35 -6.48 23.19
C PHE A 161 22.84 -6.36 23.55
N GLN A 162 23.57 -5.47 22.88
CA GLN A 162 25.00 -5.26 23.21
C GLN A 162 25.24 -4.49 24.50
N GLU A 163 24.31 -3.63 24.91
CA GLU A 163 24.44 -2.85 26.14
C GLU A 163 24.18 -3.68 27.40
N GLY A 164 23.69 -4.91 27.25
CA GLY A 164 23.39 -5.82 28.36
C GLY A 164 22.19 -5.34 29.20
N PRO A 165 21.78 -6.12 30.20
CA PRO A 165 20.84 -5.62 31.19
C PRO A 165 21.56 -4.48 31.95
N GLU A 166 21.00 -3.26 31.89
CA GLU A 166 21.40 -2.21 32.81
C GLU A 166 21.36 -2.84 34.22
N ASP A 167 22.50 -2.85 34.90
CA ASP A 167 22.52 -3.15 36.32
C ASP A 167 21.50 -2.20 36.95
N SER A 168 20.32 -2.73 37.21
CA SER A 168 19.36 -2.05 38.05
C SER A 168 20.13 -1.86 39.36
N ASP A 169 20.59 -0.63 39.61
CA ASP A 169 21.07 -0.18 40.87
C ASP A 169 20.03 -0.61 41.92
N ILE A 170 20.18 -1.79 42.42
CA ILE A 170 19.54 -2.22 43.65
C ILE A 170 20.13 -1.25 44.65
N ALA A 171 19.42 -0.17 44.91
CA ALA A 171 19.72 0.74 45.99
C ALA A 171 19.89 -0.14 47.22
N GLU A 172 21.14 -0.37 47.58
CA GLU A 172 21.53 -1.02 48.80
C GLU A 172 20.91 -0.20 49.94
N ILE A 173 19.79 -0.68 50.46
CA ILE A 173 19.19 -0.14 51.67
C ILE A 173 20.22 -0.45 52.76
N VAL A 174 21.13 0.51 52.97
CA VAL A 174 21.96 0.50 54.15
C VAL A 174 21.06 0.68 55.34
N GLU A 175 20.71 -0.42 55.93
CA GLU A 175 20.03 -0.51 57.24
C GLU A 175 21.06 -0.08 58.28
N THR A 176 21.08 1.24 58.60
CA THR A 176 21.78 1.76 59.76
C THR A 176 20.97 1.43 60.98
N ALA A 177 21.39 0.40 61.70
CA ALA A 177 20.98 0.10 63.08
C ALA A 177 21.50 1.15 64.05
#